data_1e4a582c65fead6f4105bf398271ef6c
#
_entry.id   1e4a582c65fead6f4105bf398271ef6c
#
_cell.length_a   1.000
_cell.length_b   1.000
_cell.length_c   1.000
_cell.angle_alpha   90.00
_cell.angle_beta   90.00
_cell.angle_gamma   90.00
#
_symmetry.space_group_name_H-M   'P 1'
#
loop_
_entity.id
_entity.type
_entity.pdbx_description
1 polymer ?
#
loop_
_entity_poly.entity_id
_entity_poly.type
_entity_poly.pdbx_seq_one_letter_code
_entity_poly.pdbx_strand_id
1 'polypeptide(L)'
;KTRWELNKKDKNCKGIDEKFSIDDATHSFFGVSKTYADLIVQEYGKNVGLKTVCFRGGCITGPNHSGARLHGFLSYLVKASLLNKKYYLIGYKGKQVRDNLHSHDLVNCFWEFYKRPRYGEVYNMGGGRFSNCSIIEALNLVEKLGNVRVKRKIIKTPRVGDHIWYISDLSKFKKHFPKWKQKYNTKKIIEELINNFK
;
A
#
# COMPACT_ATOMS: atom_id res chain seq x y z
N LYS A 1 13.10 2.86 18.37
CA LYS A 1 12.67 2.09 17.15
C LYS A 1 11.59 2.89 16.44
N THR A 2 11.69 2.99 15.11
CA THR A 2 10.87 3.85 14.25
C THR A 2 9.58 3.19 13.75
N ARG A 3 9.42 1.88 13.93
CA ARG A 3 8.29 1.11 13.40
C ARG A 3 7.81 0.01 14.35
N TRP A 4 6.55 -0.38 14.21
CA TRP A 4 6.07 -1.67 14.67
C TRP A 4 6.47 -2.75 13.67
N GLU A 5 6.77 -3.95 14.16
CA GLU A 5 7.15 -5.07 13.31
C GLU A 5 6.66 -6.38 13.93
N LEU A 6 6.25 -7.32 13.10
CA LEU A 6 5.89 -8.66 13.53
C LEU A 6 7.14 -9.42 14.02
N ASN A 7 6.92 -10.36 14.94
CA ASN A 7 7.99 -11.27 15.33
C ASN A 7 8.45 -12.07 14.10
N LYS A 8 9.74 -12.32 13.97
CA LYS A 8 10.31 -13.11 12.86
C LYS A 8 9.76 -14.55 12.79
N LYS A 9 9.25 -15.09 13.92
CA LYS A 9 8.61 -16.40 13.99
C LYS A 9 7.14 -16.39 13.59
N ASP A 10 6.50 -15.19 13.43
CA ASP A 10 5.13 -15.09 12.97
C ASP A 10 5.03 -15.54 11.52
N LYS A 11 4.00 -16.37 11.23
CA LYS A 11 3.76 -16.89 9.87
C LYS A 11 3.58 -15.79 8.82
N ASN A 12 3.06 -14.63 9.25
CA ASN A 12 2.83 -13.48 8.38
C ASN A 12 4.01 -12.51 8.34
N CYS A 13 5.15 -12.82 8.97
CA CYS A 13 6.30 -11.91 9.02
C CYS A 13 6.85 -11.54 7.61
N LYS A 14 6.61 -12.37 6.59
CA LYS A 14 6.97 -12.07 5.20
C LYS A 14 5.98 -11.17 4.49
N GLY A 15 4.74 -11.15 4.94
CA GLY A 15 3.61 -10.39 4.39
C GLY A 15 2.28 -11.12 4.59
N ILE A 16 1.19 -10.41 4.42
CA ILE A 16 -0.18 -10.92 4.45
C ILE A 16 -0.50 -11.51 3.07
N ASP A 17 -0.84 -12.78 3.03
CA ASP A 17 -1.25 -13.48 1.81
C ASP A 17 -2.76 -13.37 1.54
N GLU A 18 -3.23 -13.92 0.42
CA GLU A 18 -4.63 -13.86 -0.01
C GLU A 18 -5.58 -14.75 0.82
N LYS A 19 -5.03 -15.60 1.69
CA LYS A 19 -5.79 -16.52 2.58
C LYS A 19 -6.00 -15.93 3.98
N PHE A 20 -5.48 -14.74 4.24
CA PHE A 20 -5.67 -14.08 5.53
C PHE A 20 -7.15 -13.78 5.74
N SER A 21 -7.70 -14.28 6.88
CA SER A 21 -9.12 -14.09 7.22
C SER A 21 -9.45 -12.61 7.46
N ILE A 22 -10.68 -12.25 7.10
CA ILE A 22 -11.27 -10.95 7.38
C ILE A 22 -12.30 -11.02 8.51
N ASP A 23 -12.62 -12.22 9.03
CA ASP A 23 -13.78 -12.45 9.89
C ASP A 23 -13.65 -11.79 11.27
N ASP A 24 -12.45 -11.75 11.83
CA ASP A 24 -12.19 -11.24 13.19
C ASP A 24 -11.88 -9.72 13.22
N ALA A 25 -12.23 -8.98 12.18
CA ALA A 25 -11.94 -7.56 12.08
C ALA A 25 -13.18 -6.71 11.81
N THR A 26 -13.21 -5.50 12.40
CA THR A 26 -14.26 -4.52 12.07
C THR A 26 -13.94 -3.89 10.73
N HIS A 27 -14.91 -3.98 9.80
CA HIS A 27 -14.82 -3.35 8.48
C HIS A 27 -15.72 -2.11 8.43
N SER A 28 -15.30 -1.10 7.67
CA SER A 28 -16.19 -0.01 7.32
C SER A 28 -17.20 -0.47 6.26
N PHE A 29 -18.34 0.22 6.10
CA PHE A 29 -19.27 -0.03 4.99
C PHE A 29 -18.58 0.03 3.62
N PHE A 30 -17.62 0.93 3.46
CA PHE A 30 -16.80 0.99 2.27
C PHE A 30 -15.95 -0.30 2.10
N GLY A 31 -15.33 -0.82 3.16
CA GLY A 31 -14.58 -2.08 3.11
C GLY A 31 -15.46 -3.26 2.73
N VAL A 32 -16.65 -3.36 3.32
CA VAL A 32 -17.65 -4.40 2.98
C VAL A 32 -18.05 -4.33 1.51
N SER A 33 -18.32 -3.13 0.97
CA SER A 33 -18.67 -2.96 -0.45
C SER A 33 -17.54 -3.42 -1.39
N LYS A 34 -16.27 -3.19 -1.01
CA LYS A 34 -15.11 -3.68 -1.77
C LYS A 34 -14.97 -5.21 -1.69
N THR A 35 -15.23 -5.80 -0.53
CA THR A 35 -15.23 -7.26 -0.38
C THR A 35 -16.33 -7.91 -1.22
N TYR A 36 -17.53 -7.32 -1.24
CA TYR A 36 -18.61 -7.78 -2.11
C TYR A 36 -18.20 -7.75 -3.59
N ALA A 37 -17.63 -6.64 -4.05
CA ALA A 37 -17.16 -6.51 -5.44
C ALA A 37 -16.05 -7.53 -5.76
N ASP A 38 -15.12 -7.79 -4.84
CA ASP A 38 -14.05 -8.78 -4.98
C ASP A 38 -14.66 -10.19 -5.19
N LEU A 39 -15.64 -10.59 -4.38
CA LEU A 39 -16.30 -11.87 -4.49
C LEU A 39 -17.07 -12.03 -5.81
N ILE A 40 -17.83 -11.02 -6.22
CA ILE A 40 -18.58 -11.03 -7.48
C ILE A 40 -17.63 -11.21 -8.69
N VAL A 41 -16.51 -10.48 -8.72
CA VAL A 41 -15.52 -10.62 -9.80
C VAL A 41 -14.92 -12.02 -9.84
N GLN A 42 -14.68 -12.65 -8.68
CA GLN A 42 -14.23 -14.04 -8.61
C GLN A 42 -15.27 -15.01 -9.18
N GLU A 43 -16.56 -14.83 -8.81
CA GLU A 43 -17.66 -15.68 -9.31
C GLU A 43 -17.82 -15.58 -10.83
N TYR A 44 -17.74 -14.38 -11.40
CA TYR A 44 -17.72 -14.22 -12.86
C TYR A 44 -16.56 -14.96 -13.52
N GLY A 45 -15.41 -15.00 -12.88
CA GLY A 45 -14.27 -15.74 -13.38
C GLY A 45 -14.43 -17.26 -13.27
N LYS A 46 -14.85 -17.75 -12.12
CA LYS A 46 -14.91 -19.19 -11.81
C LYS A 46 -16.11 -19.87 -12.41
N ASN A 47 -17.30 -19.28 -12.31
CA ASN A 47 -18.57 -19.90 -12.71
C ASN A 47 -19.01 -19.53 -14.12
N VAL A 48 -18.70 -18.30 -14.59
CA VAL A 48 -19.09 -17.82 -15.92
C VAL A 48 -17.96 -17.96 -16.95
N GLY A 49 -16.71 -18.19 -16.49
CA GLY A 49 -15.57 -18.37 -17.38
C GLY A 49 -15.01 -17.07 -17.98
N LEU A 50 -15.26 -15.92 -17.35
CA LEU A 50 -14.64 -14.67 -17.75
C LEU A 50 -13.19 -14.57 -17.24
N LYS A 51 -12.32 -13.97 -18.02
CA LYS A 51 -10.92 -13.71 -17.63
C LYS A 51 -10.87 -12.53 -16.67
N THR A 52 -11.12 -12.79 -15.38
CA THR A 52 -11.21 -11.77 -14.34
C THR A 52 -10.10 -11.90 -13.30
N VAL A 53 -9.78 -10.80 -12.66
CA VAL A 53 -8.81 -10.72 -11.56
C VAL A 53 -9.19 -9.63 -10.55
N CYS A 54 -8.96 -9.91 -9.27
CA CYS A 54 -8.96 -8.92 -8.20
C CYS A 54 -7.54 -8.61 -7.79
N PHE A 55 -7.09 -7.37 -8.00
CA PHE A 55 -5.86 -6.86 -7.42
C PHE A 55 -6.19 -6.11 -6.12
N ARG A 56 -5.90 -6.74 -4.97
CA ARG A 56 -6.10 -6.14 -3.64
C ARG A 56 -4.94 -5.21 -3.35
N GLY A 57 -5.15 -3.93 -3.66
CA GLY A 57 -4.11 -2.91 -3.58
C GLY A 57 -3.76 -2.49 -2.14
N GLY A 58 -2.46 -2.40 -1.83
CA GLY A 58 -1.95 -1.69 -0.65
C GLY A 58 -1.97 -0.17 -0.87
N CYS A 59 -1.01 0.56 -0.31
CA CYS A 59 -0.88 1.99 -0.58
C CYS A 59 -0.29 2.23 -1.98
N ILE A 60 -1.18 2.51 -2.94
CA ILE A 60 -0.78 2.84 -4.32
C ILE A 60 -0.49 4.33 -4.40
N THR A 61 0.62 4.69 -5.04
CA THR A 61 1.03 6.08 -5.20
C THR A 61 1.88 6.27 -6.48
N GLY A 62 2.17 7.51 -6.82
CA GLY A 62 2.96 7.88 -7.98
C GLY A 62 2.91 9.39 -8.18
N PRO A 63 3.64 9.94 -9.19
CA PRO A 63 3.78 11.39 -9.37
C PRO A 63 2.46 12.12 -9.56
N ASN A 64 1.49 11.50 -10.23
CA ASN A 64 0.17 12.09 -10.49
C ASN A 64 -0.86 11.80 -9.38
N HIS A 65 -0.46 11.22 -8.25
CA HIS A 65 -1.37 10.94 -7.15
C HIS A 65 -1.69 12.20 -6.36
N SER A 66 -2.93 12.69 -6.46
CA SER A 66 -3.41 13.83 -5.67
C SER A 66 -3.69 13.40 -4.23
N GLY A 67 -2.64 13.38 -3.40
CA GLY A 67 -2.76 13.03 -1.99
C GLY A 67 -3.58 14.04 -1.19
N ALA A 68 -4.49 13.54 -0.34
CA ALA A 68 -5.29 14.31 0.60
C ALA A 68 -5.02 13.86 2.04
N ARG A 69 -5.42 14.68 3.04
CA ARG A 69 -5.12 14.44 4.45
C ARG A 69 -5.46 13.03 4.96
N LEU A 70 -6.52 12.44 4.45
CA LEU A 70 -7.01 11.12 4.88
C LEU A 70 -6.79 10.03 3.83
N HIS A 71 -6.20 10.36 2.67
CA HIS A 71 -5.99 9.43 1.56
C HIS A 71 -4.66 9.71 0.85
N GLY A 72 -3.91 8.64 0.54
CA GLY A 72 -2.63 8.77 -0.15
C GLY A 72 -1.52 9.37 0.71
N PHE A 73 -1.20 8.72 1.84
CA PHE A 73 -0.35 9.28 2.89
C PHE A 73 1.02 9.74 2.41
N LEU A 74 1.71 9.01 1.50
CA LEU A 74 3.03 9.42 1.01
C LEU A 74 2.96 10.69 0.16
N SER A 75 2.05 10.73 -0.81
CA SER A 75 1.87 11.91 -1.66
C SER A 75 1.46 13.13 -0.84
N TYR A 76 0.50 12.96 0.08
CA TYR A 76 0.10 14.05 1.00
C TYR A 76 1.24 14.49 1.93
N LEU A 77 2.03 13.54 2.46
CA LEU A 77 3.18 13.85 3.31
C LEU A 77 4.20 14.71 2.57
N VAL A 78 4.61 14.30 1.37
CA VAL A 78 5.55 15.06 0.54
C VAL A 78 5.00 16.46 0.24
N LYS A 79 3.77 16.54 -0.27
CA LYS A 79 3.11 17.82 -0.59
C LYS A 79 3.02 18.75 0.63
N ALA A 80 2.58 18.24 1.77
CA ALA A 80 2.46 19.04 3.00
C ALA A 80 3.84 19.54 3.49
N SER A 81 4.87 18.70 3.34
CA SER A 81 6.23 19.03 3.76
C SER A 81 6.83 20.13 2.89
N LEU A 82 6.75 20.01 1.56
CA LEU A 82 7.27 21.01 0.63
C LEU A 82 6.52 22.34 0.72
N LEU A 83 5.22 22.31 0.98
CA LEU A 83 4.41 23.51 1.22
C LEU A 83 4.50 24.04 2.67
N ASN A 84 5.43 23.53 3.48
CA ASN A 84 5.60 23.93 4.89
C ASN A 84 4.32 23.84 5.74
N LYS A 85 3.37 22.97 5.35
CA LYS A 85 2.13 22.72 6.07
C LYS A 85 2.34 21.69 7.20
N LYS A 86 1.51 21.77 8.24
CA LYS A 86 1.55 20.84 9.37
C LYS A 86 1.03 19.47 8.97
N TYR A 87 1.84 18.42 9.15
CA TYR A 87 1.44 17.04 8.97
C TYR A 87 0.94 16.43 10.28
N TYR A 88 -0.17 15.69 10.24
CA TYR A 88 -0.79 15.08 11.41
C TYR A 88 -0.49 13.58 11.44
N LEU A 89 0.27 13.15 12.48
CA LEU A 89 0.52 11.73 12.75
C LEU A 89 -0.66 11.19 13.57
N ILE A 90 -1.52 10.40 12.92
CA ILE A 90 -2.74 9.88 13.53
C ILE A 90 -2.50 8.47 14.04
N GLY A 91 -2.68 8.26 15.34
CA GLY A 91 -2.56 6.99 16.03
C GLY A 91 -1.16 6.39 16.05
N TYR A 92 -0.98 5.36 16.84
CA TYR A 92 0.19 4.47 16.92
C TYR A 92 1.56 5.13 17.01
N LYS A 93 1.62 6.40 17.43
CA LYS A 93 2.84 7.23 17.52
C LYS A 93 3.59 7.36 16.17
N GLY A 94 2.90 7.18 15.03
CA GLY A 94 3.49 7.20 13.69
C GLY A 94 4.33 5.95 13.36
N LYS A 95 4.26 4.91 14.18
CA LYS A 95 5.04 3.66 13.99
C LYS A 95 4.30 2.60 13.15
N GLN A 96 3.04 2.85 12.78
CA GLN A 96 2.28 1.97 11.90
C GLN A 96 2.98 1.82 10.55
N VAL A 97 2.99 0.57 10.05
CA VAL A 97 3.70 0.20 8.82
C VAL A 97 2.72 -0.05 7.67
N ARG A 98 3.05 0.47 6.51
CA ARG A 98 2.35 0.23 5.25
C ARG A 98 3.35 -0.08 4.16
N ASP A 99 2.98 -0.97 3.26
CA ASP A 99 3.69 -1.13 2.01
C ASP A 99 3.16 -0.19 0.93
N ASN A 100 4.04 0.17 0.00
CA ASN A 100 3.79 1.22 -0.97
C ASN A 100 4.11 0.71 -2.37
N LEU A 101 3.12 0.69 -3.25
CA LEU A 101 3.28 0.28 -4.64
C LEU A 101 3.23 1.49 -5.56
N HIS A 102 4.21 1.61 -6.43
CA HIS A 102 4.20 2.64 -7.46
C HIS A 102 3.18 2.34 -8.55
N SER A 103 2.48 3.35 -9.05
CA SER A 103 1.48 3.20 -10.11
C SER A 103 2.03 2.52 -11.37
N HIS A 104 3.27 2.81 -11.77
CA HIS A 104 3.96 2.12 -12.85
C HIS A 104 4.06 0.60 -12.61
N ASP A 105 4.45 0.18 -11.41
CA ASP A 105 4.57 -1.24 -11.08
C ASP A 105 3.20 -1.93 -11.06
N LEU A 106 2.13 -1.23 -10.65
CA LEU A 106 0.77 -1.72 -10.72
C LEU A 106 0.28 -1.88 -12.18
N VAL A 107 0.49 -0.87 -13.02
CA VAL A 107 0.13 -0.95 -14.46
C VAL A 107 0.83 -2.13 -15.13
N ASN A 108 2.10 -2.38 -14.78
CA ASN A 108 2.82 -3.56 -15.26
C ASN A 108 2.20 -4.88 -14.76
N CYS A 109 1.57 -4.91 -13.57
CA CYS A 109 0.80 -6.09 -13.13
C CYS A 109 -0.39 -6.34 -14.06
N PHE A 110 -1.14 -5.28 -14.40
CA PHE A 110 -2.26 -5.38 -15.34
C PHE A 110 -1.80 -5.89 -16.70
N TRP A 111 -0.67 -5.37 -17.20
CA TRP A 111 -0.08 -5.79 -18.46
C TRP A 111 0.36 -7.25 -18.46
N GLU A 112 1.01 -7.72 -17.39
CA GLU A 112 1.39 -9.14 -17.25
C GLU A 112 0.15 -10.05 -17.21
N PHE A 113 -0.91 -9.64 -16.49
CA PHE A 113 -2.16 -10.38 -16.47
C PHE A 113 -2.85 -10.37 -17.83
N TYR A 114 -2.91 -9.22 -18.52
CA TYR A 114 -3.48 -9.12 -19.86
C TYR A 114 -2.84 -10.08 -20.86
N LYS A 115 -1.50 -10.21 -20.84
CA LYS A 115 -0.77 -11.14 -21.71
C LYS A 115 -1.06 -12.62 -21.40
N ARG A 116 -1.34 -12.96 -20.17
CA ARG A 116 -1.59 -14.33 -19.70
C ARG A 116 -2.72 -14.36 -18.68
N PRO A 117 -3.95 -14.07 -19.13
CA PRO A 117 -5.08 -13.96 -18.22
C PRO A 117 -5.45 -15.31 -17.58
N ARG A 118 -6.06 -15.23 -16.40
CA ARG A 118 -6.56 -16.37 -15.63
C ARG A 118 -8.02 -16.09 -15.24
N TYR A 119 -8.68 -17.07 -14.65
CA TYR A 119 -10.11 -17.00 -14.36
C TYR A 119 -10.35 -16.83 -12.86
N GLY A 120 -10.98 -15.73 -12.45
CA GLY A 120 -11.38 -15.49 -11.07
C GLY A 120 -10.23 -15.44 -10.05
N GLU A 121 -9.04 -15.00 -10.46
CA GLU A 121 -7.88 -14.96 -9.58
C GLU A 121 -7.86 -13.74 -8.67
N VAL A 122 -7.22 -13.92 -7.53
CA VAL A 122 -7.01 -12.85 -6.55
C VAL A 122 -5.52 -12.73 -6.25
N TYR A 123 -5.00 -11.50 -6.22
CA TYR A 123 -3.62 -11.20 -5.85
C TYR A 123 -3.55 -10.01 -4.91
N ASN A 124 -2.84 -10.16 -3.80
CA ASN A 124 -2.43 -9.01 -3.01
C ASN A 124 -1.36 -8.23 -3.77
N MET A 125 -1.58 -6.94 -3.98
CA MET A 125 -0.70 -6.05 -4.74
C MET A 125 -0.31 -4.83 -3.91
N GLY A 126 0.88 -4.88 -3.37
CA GLY A 126 1.46 -3.81 -2.57
C GLY A 126 2.96 -3.69 -2.83
N GLY A 127 3.65 -2.94 -1.99
CA GLY A 127 5.11 -2.83 -2.05
C GLY A 127 5.83 -4.05 -1.51
N GLY A 128 5.16 -4.87 -0.71
CA GLY A 128 5.73 -6.01 -0.02
C GLY A 128 6.93 -5.61 0.86
N ARG A 129 7.83 -6.56 1.12
CA ARG A 129 9.06 -6.29 1.86
C ARG A 129 10.06 -5.39 1.10
N PHE A 130 9.92 -5.27 -0.20
CA PHE A 130 10.78 -4.42 -1.04
C PHE A 130 10.48 -2.93 -0.87
N SER A 131 9.21 -2.55 -0.66
CA SER A 131 8.78 -1.16 -0.61
C SER A 131 7.74 -0.95 0.51
N ASN A 132 8.21 -0.67 1.71
CA ASN A 132 7.37 -0.41 2.88
C ASN A 132 8.05 0.58 3.82
N CYS A 133 7.26 1.27 4.62
CA CYS A 133 7.77 2.15 5.67
C CYS A 133 6.72 2.39 6.77
N SER A 134 7.19 2.81 7.94
CA SER A 134 6.34 3.50 8.91
C SER A 134 6.17 4.98 8.54
N ILE A 135 5.21 5.66 9.18
CA ILE A 135 5.05 7.10 8.98
C ILE A 135 6.31 7.86 9.44
N ILE A 136 6.95 7.43 10.55
CA ILE A 136 8.22 8.05 11.02
C ILE A 136 9.33 7.86 9.98
N GLU A 137 9.46 6.67 9.42
CA GLU A 137 10.49 6.39 8.41
C GLU A 137 10.26 7.20 7.13
N ALA A 138 9.00 7.33 6.69
CA ALA A 138 8.63 8.20 5.58
C ALA A 138 8.96 9.67 5.87
N LEU A 139 8.64 10.19 7.07
CA LEU A 139 9.01 11.54 7.49
C LEU A 139 10.51 11.78 7.39
N ASN A 140 11.31 10.88 7.97
CA ASN A 140 12.77 10.99 7.94
C ASN A 140 13.33 10.99 6.52
N LEU A 141 12.75 10.15 5.62
CA LEU A 141 13.13 10.13 4.22
C LEU A 141 12.78 11.44 3.50
N VAL A 142 11.58 11.99 3.73
CA VAL A 142 11.15 13.25 3.13
C VAL A 142 12.02 14.41 3.64
N GLU A 143 12.33 14.48 4.92
CA GLU A 143 13.23 15.50 5.49
C GLU A 143 14.61 15.43 4.86
N LYS A 144 15.17 14.21 4.72
CA LYS A 144 16.50 13.98 4.13
C LYS A 144 16.54 14.31 2.63
N LEU A 145 15.59 13.79 1.86
CA LEU A 145 15.61 13.90 0.38
C LEU A 145 15.11 15.27 -0.12
N GLY A 146 14.15 15.84 0.60
CA GLY A 146 13.58 17.15 0.28
C GLY A 146 14.38 18.34 0.82
N ASN A 147 15.35 18.07 1.70
CA ASN A 147 16.06 19.09 2.48
C ASN A 147 15.09 20.06 3.19
N VAL A 148 14.08 19.51 3.83
CA VAL A 148 13.04 20.25 4.53
C VAL A 148 12.84 19.71 5.94
N ARG A 149 12.34 20.57 6.85
CA ARG A 149 11.89 20.13 8.18
C ARG A 149 10.38 20.00 8.21
N VAL A 150 9.86 18.80 8.51
CA VAL A 150 8.41 18.56 8.53
C VAL A 150 7.78 19.06 9.82
N LYS A 151 6.90 20.04 9.73
CA LYS A 151 6.03 20.46 10.84
C LYS A 151 5.03 19.34 11.14
N ARG A 152 5.04 18.80 12.37
CA ARG A 152 4.20 17.64 12.73
C ARG A 152 3.44 17.84 14.03
N LYS A 153 2.22 17.26 14.11
CA LYS A 153 1.41 17.17 15.33
C LYS A 153 0.94 15.73 15.51
N ILE A 154 1.10 15.20 16.71
CA ILE A 154 0.66 13.84 17.04
C ILE A 154 -0.81 13.90 17.51
N ILE A 155 -1.65 13.05 16.93
CA ILE A 155 -3.01 12.76 17.38
C ILE A 155 -2.98 11.35 17.95
N LYS A 156 -3.27 11.21 19.25
CA LYS A 156 -3.13 9.94 19.96
C LYS A 156 -4.16 8.89 19.50
N THR A 157 -5.39 9.30 19.24
CA THR A 157 -6.49 8.40 18.85
C THR A 157 -6.30 7.91 17.40
N PRO A 158 -6.21 6.59 17.14
CA PRO A 158 -6.18 6.07 15.79
C PRO A 158 -7.54 6.21 15.12
N ARG A 159 -7.59 6.09 13.80
CA ARG A 159 -8.84 5.99 13.05
C ARG A 159 -9.43 4.60 13.24
N VAL A 160 -10.76 4.49 13.21
CA VAL A 160 -11.46 3.21 13.20
C VAL A 160 -11.02 2.40 11.98
N GLY A 161 -10.66 1.12 12.20
CA GLY A 161 -10.18 0.23 11.14
C GLY A 161 -8.77 0.52 10.62
N ASP A 162 -8.01 1.42 11.27
CA ASP A 162 -6.62 1.67 10.85
C ASP A 162 -5.69 0.53 11.30
N HIS A 163 -4.82 0.07 10.40
CA HIS A 163 -3.92 -1.04 10.68
C HIS A 163 -2.66 -0.58 11.41
N ILE A 164 -2.16 -1.38 12.37
CA ILE A 164 -0.85 -1.18 13.00
C ILE A 164 0.25 -1.59 12.03
N TRP A 165 0.03 -2.67 11.29
CA TRP A 165 0.98 -3.22 10.36
C TRP A 165 0.26 -3.90 9.19
N TYR A 166 0.65 -3.57 7.97
CA TYR A 166 0.21 -4.26 6.78
C TYR A 166 1.32 -4.23 5.73
N ILE A 167 1.78 -5.40 5.32
CA ILE A 167 2.69 -5.62 4.20
C ILE A 167 2.12 -6.78 3.38
N SER A 168 1.95 -6.59 2.09
CA SER A 168 1.44 -7.61 1.18
C SER A 168 2.47 -8.72 0.94
N ASP A 169 2.06 -9.97 0.96
CA ASP A 169 2.83 -11.06 0.36
C ASP A 169 2.51 -11.12 -1.15
N LEU A 170 3.53 -10.96 -1.97
CA LEU A 170 3.42 -10.96 -3.44
C LEU A 170 3.82 -12.30 -4.06
N SER A 171 4.04 -13.33 -3.25
CA SER A 171 4.59 -14.61 -3.70
C SER A 171 3.71 -15.29 -4.74
N LYS A 172 2.37 -15.24 -4.55
CA LYS A 172 1.40 -15.81 -5.49
C LYS A 172 1.50 -15.14 -6.86
N PHE A 173 1.49 -13.80 -6.89
CA PHE A 173 1.59 -13.07 -8.15
C PHE A 173 2.93 -13.33 -8.85
N LYS A 174 4.05 -13.25 -8.12
CA LYS A 174 5.40 -13.52 -8.68
C LYS A 174 5.56 -14.94 -9.21
N LYS A 175 4.91 -15.93 -8.57
CA LYS A 175 4.88 -17.32 -9.06
C LYS A 175 4.13 -17.43 -10.40
N HIS A 176 2.99 -16.76 -10.53
CA HIS A 176 2.19 -16.81 -11.76
C HIS A 176 2.77 -15.94 -12.88
N PHE A 177 3.43 -14.83 -12.53
CA PHE A 177 4.00 -13.83 -13.44
C PHE A 177 5.47 -13.54 -13.14
N PRO A 178 6.40 -14.49 -13.36
CA PRO A 178 7.80 -14.38 -12.94
C PRO A 178 8.59 -13.28 -13.68
N LYS A 179 8.07 -12.81 -14.82
CA LYS A 179 8.68 -11.68 -15.57
C LYS A 179 8.40 -10.33 -14.92
N TRP A 180 7.35 -10.22 -14.11
CA TRP A 180 7.06 -8.98 -13.40
C TRP A 180 8.11 -8.69 -12.32
N LYS A 181 8.60 -7.44 -12.31
CA LYS A 181 9.58 -6.95 -11.34
C LYS A 181 9.15 -5.58 -10.83
N GLN A 182 9.24 -5.39 -9.51
CA GLN A 182 9.08 -4.07 -8.91
C GLN A 182 10.32 -3.22 -9.22
N LYS A 183 10.11 -2.00 -9.70
CA LYS A 183 11.17 -1.03 -10.01
C LYS A 183 11.34 0.03 -8.93
N TYR A 184 10.25 0.37 -8.23
CA TYR A 184 10.19 1.48 -7.31
C TYR A 184 10.05 0.99 -5.86
N ASN A 185 11.07 1.26 -5.05
CA ASN A 185 10.97 1.12 -3.60
C ASN A 185 10.52 2.44 -2.97
N THR A 186 10.21 2.45 -1.66
CA THR A 186 9.73 3.63 -0.95
C THR A 186 10.63 4.87 -1.14
N LYS A 187 11.95 4.68 -1.17
CA LYS A 187 12.90 5.79 -1.39
C LYS A 187 12.71 6.41 -2.77
N LYS A 188 12.73 5.61 -3.84
CA LYS A 188 12.51 6.09 -5.21
C LYS A 188 11.15 6.74 -5.39
N ILE A 189 10.11 6.19 -4.77
CA ILE A 189 8.76 6.78 -4.78
C ILE A 189 8.79 8.19 -4.18
N ILE A 190 9.43 8.37 -3.02
CA ILE A 190 9.50 9.68 -2.35
C ILE A 190 10.37 10.66 -3.18
N GLU A 191 11.49 10.20 -3.75
CA GLU A 191 12.34 11.01 -4.65
C GLU A 191 11.53 11.55 -5.84
N GLU A 192 10.77 10.69 -6.51
CA GLU A 192 9.94 11.07 -7.65
C GLU A 192 8.80 12.03 -7.24
N LEU A 193 8.13 11.76 -6.12
CA LEU A 193 7.11 12.68 -5.59
C LEU A 193 7.69 14.07 -5.27
N ILE A 194 8.88 14.15 -4.66
CA ILE A 194 9.54 15.43 -4.39
C ILE A 194 9.85 16.18 -5.69
N ASN A 195 10.38 15.48 -6.69
CA ASN A 195 10.73 16.09 -7.97
C ASN A 195 9.50 16.57 -8.74
N ASN A 196 8.38 15.88 -8.61
CA ASN A 196 7.13 16.27 -9.27
C ASN A 196 6.41 17.46 -8.60
N PHE A 197 6.68 17.72 -7.31
CA PHE A 197 6.10 18.86 -6.58
C PHE A 197 7.01 20.11 -6.55
N LYS A 198 8.24 20.03 -7.04
CA LYS A 198 9.14 21.16 -7.25
C LYS A 198 8.87 21.83 -8.59
#